data_b8f703ed9d42dbe38b4632a82462fa97
#
_entry.id   b8f703ed9d42dbe38b4632a82462fa97
#
_cell.length_a   1.000
_cell.length_b   1.000
_cell.length_c   1.000
_cell.angle_alpha   90.00
_cell.angle_beta   90.00
_cell.angle_gamma   90.00
#
_symmetry.space_group_name_H-M   'P 1'
#
loop_
_entity.id
_entity.type
_entity.pdbx_description
1 polymer ?
#
loop_
_entity_poly.entity_id
_entity_poly.type
_entity_poly.pdbx_seq_one_letter_code
_entity_poly.pdbx_strand_id
1 'polypeptide(L)'
;MNILIRSDHVEISGYVNAVERPSKVLHDRSGDFIETMKEGAFKKALSRNQDVRVLLNHDRKRDLGGIKDGNLELEEDNIGLRARAKIYDKDVIDKARKGDLVGWSFGFTDRDVDRSYDEKGLLHRAVKDLDLEEVSILDRTRTPAYKGTLIMARDDKNILLGAEMEVENVDVQEIQEPKEETPKVEEREAEPKQQEIVEKNIDYSKAEEILKEIRELKGEN
;
A
#
# COMPACT_ATOMS: atom_id res chain seq x y z
N MET A 1 -10.10 -1.95 -7.05
CA MET A 1 -8.73 -1.44 -6.77
C MET A 1 -8.52 -0.17 -7.57
N ASN A 2 -8.06 0.91 -6.94
CA ASN A 2 -7.75 2.16 -7.61
C ASN A 2 -6.24 2.31 -7.69
N ILE A 3 -5.73 2.68 -8.85
CA ILE A 3 -4.30 2.85 -9.12
C ILE A 3 -4.07 4.25 -9.64
N LEU A 4 -3.25 5.03 -8.94
CA LEU A 4 -2.86 6.37 -9.31
C LEU A 4 -1.36 6.41 -9.56
N ILE A 5 -0.96 6.60 -10.81
CA ILE A 5 0.44 6.59 -11.22
C ILE A 5 1.00 8.02 -11.16
N ARG A 6 2.09 8.17 -10.43
CA ARG A 6 2.89 9.39 -10.33
C ARG A 6 4.21 9.24 -11.08
N SER A 7 5.00 10.30 -11.13
CA SER A 7 6.32 10.30 -11.78
C SER A 7 7.31 9.33 -11.13
N ASP A 8 7.30 9.23 -9.80
CA ASP A 8 8.27 8.52 -8.98
C ASP A 8 7.69 7.34 -8.18
N HIS A 9 6.35 7.22 -8.10
CA HIS A 9 5.68 6.17 -7.35
C HIS A 9 4.30 5.84 -7.91
N VAL A 10 3.68 4.81 -7.36
CA VAL A 10 2.27 4.48 -7.60
C VAL A 10 1.53 4.38 -6.27
N GLU A 11 0.35 5.01 -6.21
CA GLU A 11 -0.58 4.86 -5.09
C GLU A 11 -1.62 3.81 -5.46
N ILE A 12 -1.75 2.77 -4.63
CA ILE A 12 -2.66 1.65 -4.87
C ILE A 12 -3.59 1.57 -3.66
N SER A 13 -4.90 1.61 -3.91
CA SER A 13 -5.88 1.53 -2.84
C SER A 13 -7.05 0.62 -3.21
N GLY A 14 -7.69 0.04 -2.18
CA GLY A 14 -8.85 -0.81 -2.33
C GLY A 14 -9.07 -1.72 -1.14
N TYR A 15 -10.06 -2.61 -1.26
CA TYR A 15 -10.30 -3.63 -0.25
C TYR A 15 -9.45 -4.86 -0.53
N VAL A 16 -8.74 -5.31 0.50
CA VAL A 16 -7.96 -6.55 0.49
C VAL A 16 -8.88 -7.76 0.69
N ASN A 17 -9.87 -7.59 1.55
CA ASN A 17 -10.90 -8.60 1.82
C ASN A 17 -12.19 -7.91 2.26
N ALA A 18 -13.35 -8.53 1.99
CA ALA A 18 -14.64 -8.12 2.51
C ALA A 18 -15.05 -9.06 3.65
N VAL A 19 -15.39 -8.48 4.82
CA VAL A 19 -15.89 -9.25 5.96
C VAL A 19 -17.31 -9.75 5.71
N GLU A 20 -17.73 -10.81 6.44
CA GLU A 20 -19.05 -11.45 6.35
C GLU A 20 -19.41 -11.96 4.94
N ARG A 21 -18.43 -12.04 4.03
CA ARG A 21 -18.61 -12.62 2.70
C ARG A 21 -17.85 -13.94 2.60
N PRO A 22 -18.54 -15.04 2.20
CA PRO A 22 -17.87 -16.30 1.96
C PRO A 22 -16.92 -16.19 0.76
N SER A 23 -15.76 -16.83 0.86
CA SER A 23 -14.85 -17.03 -0.25
C SER A 23 -15.46 -17.93 -1.33
N LYS A 24 -14.82 -18.02 -2.49
CA LYS A 24 -14.95 -19.16 -3.38
C LYS A 24 -14.50 -20.43 -2.64
N VAL A 25 -14.75 -21.61 -3.19
CA VAL A 25 -14.18 -22.84 -2.64
C VAL A 25 -12.66 -22.76 -2.72
N LEU A 26 -12.03 -22.89 -1.59
CA LEU A 26 -10.58 -22.92 -1.42
C LEU A 26 -10.14 -24.37 -1.26
N HIS A 27 -8.89 -24.64 -1.59
CA HIS A 27 -8.32 -25.99 -1.51
C HIS A 27 -7.03 -25.94 -0.67
N ASP A 28 -6.92 -26.83 0.30
CA ASP A 28 -5.67 -27.06 1.02
C ASP A 28 -5.37 -28.57 1.09
N ARG A 29 -4.35 -28.96 1.86
CA ARG A 29 -4.00 -30.38 2.04
C ARG A 29 -5.07 -31.17 2.77
N SER A 30 -5.98 -30.51 3.46
CA SER A 30 -7.08 -31.14 4.22
C SER A 30 -8.35 -31.30 3.38
N GLY A 31 -8.42 -30.67 2.19
CA GLY A 31 -9.56 -30.72 1.28
C GLY A 31 -10.12 -29.35 0.95
N ASP A 32 -11.35 -29.36 0.48
CA ASP A 32 -12.09 -28.19 0.04
C ASP A 32 -12.77 -27.50 1.22
N PHE A 33 -12.76 -26.15 1.21
CA PHE A 33 -13.46 -25.38 2.22
C PHE A 33 -13.89 -24.01 1.69
N ILE A 34 -14.83 -23.39 2.39
CA ILE A 34 -15.23 -21.99 2.22
C ILE A 34 -14.82 -21.24 3.48
N GLU A 35 -14.28 -20.06 3.31
CA GLU A 35 -13.81 -19.21 4.40
C GLU A 35 -14.55 -17.87 4.43
N THR A 36 -14.89 -17.42 5.63
CA THR A 36 -15.52 -16.13 5.87
C THR A 36 -14.78 -15.40 6.97
N MET A 37 -14.26 -14.23 6.65
CA MET A 37 -13.68 -13.32 7.64
C MET A 37 -14.80 -12.63 8.40
N LYS A 38 -14.77 -12.72 9.72
CA LYS A 38 -15.78 -12.09 10.58
C LYS A 38 -15.42 -10.63 10.86
N GLU A 39 -16.44 -9.80 10.99
CA GLU A 39 -16.28 -8.40 11.39
C GLU A 39 -15.45 -8.29 12.69
N GLY A 40 -14.52 -7.35 12.73
CA GLY A 40 -13.58 -7.12 13.83
C GLY A 40 -12.34 -8.02 13.83
N ALA A 41 -12.23 -9.02 12.95
CA ALA A 41 -11.08 -9.91 12.91
C ALA A 41 -9.79 -9.17 12.52
N PHE A 42 -9.83 -8.36 11.47
CA PHE A 42 -8.68 -7.55 11.05
C PHE A 42 -8.40 -6.41 12.04
N LYS A 43 -9.41 -5.79 12.62
CA LYS A 43 -9.24 -4.76 13.64
C LYS A 43 -8.46 -5.27 14.85
N LYS A 44 -8.78 -6.49 15.32
CA LYS A 44 -8.02 -7.17 16.38
C LYS A 44 -6.58 -7.45 15.93
N ALA A 45 -6.40 -7.97 14.72
CA ALA A 45 -5.07 -8.26 14.18
C ALA A 45 -4.20 -6.99 14.11
N LEU A 46 -4.72 -5.90 13.54
CA LEU A 46 -4.02 -4.62 13.41
C LEU A 46 -3.70 -3.98 14.78
N SER A 47 -4.52 -4.19 15.81
CA SER A 47 -4.22 -3.72 17.16
C SER A 47 -3.01 -4.41 17.80
N ARG A 48 -2.72 -5.65 17.37
CA ARG A 48 -1.59 -6.45 17.88
C ARG A 48 -0.34 -6.30 17.01
N ASN A 49 -0.49 -6.37 15.70
CA ASN A 49 0.63 -6.26 14.76
C ASN A 49 0.60 -4.93 14.02
N GLN A 50 1.53 -4.05 14.36
CA GLN A 50 1.70 -2.74 13.72
C GLN A 50 2.78 -2.76 12.63
N ASP A 51 3.23 -3.94 12.20
CA ASP A 51 4.27 -4.10 11.19
C ASP A 51 3.84 -5.07 10.09
N VAL A 52 2.62 -4.88 9.58
CA VAL A 52 2.16 -5.63 8.41
C VAL A 52 2.93 -5.16 7.19
N ARG A 53 3.47 -6.11 6.41
CA ARG A 53 4.24 -5.84 5.19
C ARG A 53 3.33 -5.80 3.97
N VAL A 54 3.75 -5.06 2.95
CA VAL A 54 3.17 -5.16 1.60
C VAL A 54 4.15 -5.87 0.68
N LEU A 55 3.70 -6.94 0.06
CA LEU A 55 4.51 -7.78 -0.82
C LEU A 55 3.99 -7.71 -2.27
N LEU A 56 4.79 -8.15 -3.22
CA LEU A 56 4.32 -8.48 -4.56
C LEU A 56 4.14 -9.99 -4.65
N ASN A 57 2.91 -10.46 -4.97
CA ASN A 57 2.61 -11.87 -5.23
C ASN A 57 2.96 -12.84 -4.08
N HIS A 58 2.82 -12.43 -2.82
CA HIS A 58 3.21 -13.22 -1.63
C HIS A 58 4.70 -13.61 -1.59
N ASP A 59 5.53 -12.95 -2.39
CA ASP A 59 6.95 -13.24 -2.42
C ASP A 59 7.68 -12.37 -1.36
N ARG A 60 8.15 -13.00 -0.29
CA ARG A 60 8.91 -12.33 0.78
C ARG A 60 10.20 -11.66 0.30
N LYS A 61 10.72 -12.05 -0.89
CA LYS A 61 11.86 -11.38 -1.52
C LYS A 61 11.46 -10.10 -2.25
N ARG A 62 10.17 -9.92 -2.49
CA ARG A 62 9.58 -8.73 -3.11
C ARG A 62 8.80 -7.93 -2.08
N ASP A 63 9.48 -7.56 -0.99
CA ASP A 63 8.98 -6.67 0.06
C ASP A 63 8.99 -5.23 -0.47
N LEU A 64 7.81 -4.61 -0.46
CA LEU A 64 7.55 -3.28 -0.99
C LEU A 64 7.41 -2.22 0.11
N GLY A 65 7.64 -2.61 1.37
CA GLY A 65 7.50 -1.77 2.56
C GLY A 65 6.38 -2.26 3.48
N GLY A 66 5.89 -1.39 4.36
CA GLY A 66 4.87 -1.75 5.34
C GLY A 66 4.39 -0.58 6.19
N ILE A 67 3.61 -0.89 7.21
CA ILE A 67 3.05 0.13 8.11
C ILE A 67 4.16 0.95 8.77
N LYS A 68 5.21 0.29 9.29
CA LYS A 68 6.33 0.99 9.96
C LYS A 68 7.17 1.84 9.01
N ASP A 69 7.20 1.52 7.73
CA ASP A 69 7.89 2.32 6.71
C ASP A 69 7.05 3.55 6.31
N GLY A 70 5.79 3.63 6.78
CA GLY A 70 4.88 4.74 6.50
C GLY A 70 4.33 4.76 5.07
N ASN A 71 4.50 3.68 4.33
CA ASN A 71 4.03 3.56 2.95
C ASN A 71 2.85 2.59 2.78
N LEU A 72 2.33 2.02 3.87
CA LEU A 72 1.13 1.19 3.94
C LEU A 72 0.21 1.68 5.05
N GLU A 73 -1.05 1.93 4.71
CA GLU A 73 -2.15 2.18 5.64
C GLU A 73 -3.16 1.04 5.52
N LEU A 74 -3.54 0.46 6.66
CA LEU A 74 -4.55 -0.59 6.76
C LEU A 74 -5.61 -0.19 7.79
N GLU A 75 -6.86 -0.40 7.43
CA GLU A 75 -8.00 -0.15 8.31
C GLU A 75 -9.12 -1.17 8.00
N GLU A 76 -9.77 -1.67 9.04
CA GLU A 76 -11.02 -2.40 8.86
C GLU A 76 -12.19 -1.44 9.06
N ASP A 77 -13.05 -1.34 8.05
CA ASP A 77 -14.33 -0.65 8.10
C ASP A 77 -15.51 -1.66 8.02
N ASN A 78 -16.73 -1.17 7.85
CA ASN A 78 -17.93 -2.00 7.76
C ASN A 78 -18.01 -2.89 6.48
N ILE A 79 -17.12 -2.67 5.51
CA ILE A 79 -17.04 -3.48 4.30
C ILE A 79 -15.96 -4.55 4.48
N GLY A 80 -14.81 -4.21 5.07
CA GLY A 80 -13.70 -5.14 5.27
C GLY A 80 -12.35 -4.46 5.45
N LEU A 81 -11.27 -5.21 5.21
CA LEU A 81 -9.91 -4.70 5.28
C LEU A 81 -9.61 -3.83 4.07
N ARG A 82 -9.48 -2.54 4.30
CA ARG A 82 -9.06 -1.54 3.31
C ARG A 82 -7.57 -1.30 3.39
N ALA A 83 -6.92 -1.22 2.23
CA ALA A 83 -5.51 -0.87 2.11
C ALA A 83 -5.32 0.39 1.26
N ARG A 84 -4.28 1.16 1.61
CA ARG A 84 -3.69 2.20 0.79
C ARG A 84 -2.18 2.07 0.88
N ALA A 85 -1.52 1.86 -0.26
CA ALA A 85 -0.08 1.71 -0.33
C ALA A 85 0.53 2.70 -1.32
N LYS A 86 1.68 3.27 -0.95
CA LYS A 86 2.51 4.10 -1.81
C LYS A 86 3.78 3.33 -2.16
N ILE A 87 3.94 2.94 -3.43
CA ILE A 87 4.97 2.00 -3.88
C ILE A 87 5.94 2.69 -4.83
N TYR A 88 7.23 2.64 -4.50
CA TYR A 88 8.34 3.23 -5.25
C TYR A 88 9.11 2.22 -6.10
N ASP A 89 8.75 0.93 -6.03
CA ASP A 89 9.38 -0.13 -6.82
C ASP A 89 9.10 0.06 -8.31
N LYS A 90 10.15 0.15 -9.12
CA LYS A 90 10.05 0.44 -10.56
C LYS A 90 9.29 -0.64 -11.33
N ASP A 91 9.47 -1.92 -10.98
CA ASP A 91 8.75 -3.02 -11.63
C ASP A 91 7.25 -2.93 -11.36
N VAL A 92 6.85 -2.58 -10.12
CA VAL A 92 5.44 -2.38 -9.78
C VAL A 92 4.86 -1.16 -10.49
N ILE A 93 5.61 -0.07 -10.62
CA ILE A 93 5.19 1.11 -11.39
C ILE A 93 4.99 0.75 -12.87
N ASP A 94 5.93 0.00 -13.45
CA ASP A 94 5.83 -0.45 -14.85
C ASP A 94 4.66 -1.42 -15.07
N LYS A 95 4.41 -2.33 -14.11
CA LYS A 95 3.24 -3.21 -14.12
C LYS A 95 1.93 -2.42 -14.02
N ALA A 96 1.89 -1.38 -13.18
CA ALA A 96 0.73 -0.49 -13.06
C ALA A 96 0.43 0.20 -14.40
N ARG A 97 1.47 0.74 -15.08
CA ARG A 97 1.34 1.38 -16.41
C ARG A 97 0.83 0.43 -17.48
N LYS A 98 1.22 -0.84 -17.41
CA LYS A 98 0.77 -1.88 -18.35
C LYS A 98 -0.60 -2.45 -18.01
N GLY A 99 -1.20 -2.06 -16.87
CA GLY A 99 -2.45 -2.63 -16.39
C GLY A 99 -2.30 -4.09 -15.95
N ASP A 100 -1.12 -4.48 -15.49
CA ASP A 100 -0.81 -5.86 -15.09
C ASP A 100 -1.12 -6.14 -13.61
N LEU A 101 -1.41 -5.12 -12.81
CA LEU A 101 -1.83 -5.31 -11.42
C LEU A 101 -3.32 -5.65 -11.38
N VAL A 102 -3.66 -6.78 -10.74
CA VAL A 102 -5.01 -7.36 -10.84
C VAL A 102 -5.78 -7.37 -9.52
N GLY A 103 -5.15 -7.18 -8.37
CA GLY A 103 -5.87 -7.17 -7.10
C GLY A 103 -4.99 -7.18 -5.88
N TRP A 104 -5.65 -7.40 -4.75
CA TRP A 104 -5.06 -7.58 -3.44
C TRP A 104 -5.25 -9.02 -2.96
N SER A 105 -4.34 -9.45 -2.11
CA SER A 105 -4.46 -10.66 -1.30
C SER A 105 -3.84 -10.42 0.07
N PHE A 106 -3.90 -11.38 0.98
CA PHE A 106 -3.29 -11.28 2.31
C PHE A 106 -2.86 -12.63 2.84
N GLY A 107 -1.85 -12.63 3.70
CA GLY A 107 -1.35 -13.79 4.42
C GLY A 107 -1.61 -13.65 5.91
N PHE A 108 -2.07 -14.73 6.55
CA PHE A 108 -2.40 -14.72 7.97
C PHE A 108 -2.25 -16.10 8.60
N THR A 109 -2.21 -16.12 9.93
CA THR A 109 -2.31 -17.32 10.74
C THR A 109 -3.59 -17.30 11.58
N ASP A 110 -4.32 -18.41 11.63
CA ASP A 110 -5.54 -18.56 12.42
C ASP A 110 -5.25 -18.39 13.93
N ARG A 111 -6.13 -17.66 14.63
CA ARG A 111 -6.18 -17.62 16.10
C ARG A 111 -7.48 -18.18 16.65
N ASP A 112 -8.62 -17.76 16.11
CA ASP A 112 -9.95 -18.25 16.50
C ASP A 112 -10.80 -18.44 15.26
N VAL A 113 -11.20 -19.71 15.02
CA VAL A 113 -11.94 -20.13 13.83
C VAL A 113 -13.04 -21.12 14.23
N ASP A 114 -14.27 -20.75 13.97
CA ASP A 114 -15.38 -21.72 14.00
C ASP A 114 -15.35 -22.56 12.74
N ARG A 115 -15.61 -23.86 12.91
CA ARG A 115 -15.67 -24.84 11.81
C ARG A 115 -17.02 -25.55 11.84
N SER A 116 -17.62 -25.61 10.66
CA SER A 116 -18.88 -26.36 10.47
C SER A 116 -18.85 -27.05 9.11
N TYR A 117 -19.72 -28.01 8.90
CA TYR A 117 -19.86 -28.71 7.62
C TYR A 117 -21.26 -28.49 7.09
N ASP A 118 -21.39 -28.24 5.81
CA ASP A 118 -22.69 -28.20 5.15
C ASP A 118 -23.25 -29.62 4.90
N GLU A 119 -24.46 -29.71 4.36
CA GLU A 119 -25.12 -30.98 4.04
C GLU A 119 -24.35 -31.85 3.02
N LYS A 120 -23.43 -31.24 2.25
CA LYS A 120 -22.57 -31.90 1.25
C LYS A 120 -21.22 -32.31 1.83
N GLY A 121 -20.97 -32.03 3.10
CA GLY A 121 -19.69 -32.27 3.75
C GLY A 121 -18.59 -31.26 3.43
N LEU A 122 -18.93 -30.13 2.83
CA LEU A 122 -17.96 -29.06 2.59
C LEU A 122 -17.69 -28.30 3.91
N LEU A 123 -16.43 -28.12 4.23
CA LEU A 123 -16.01 -27.39 5.41
C LEU A 123 -16.25 -25.88 5.23
N HIS A 124 -16.89 -25.26 6.22
CA HIS A 124 -17.01 -23.81 6.35
C HIS A 124 -16.19 -23.34 7.54
N ARG A 125 -15.34 -22.35 7.32
CA ARG A 125 -14.47 -21.71 8.30
C ARG A 125 -14.91 -20.27 8.52
N ALA A 126 -15.26 -19.92 9.75
CA ALA A 126 -15.55 -18.53 10.13
C ALA A 126 -14.39 -18.01 11.00
N VAL A 127 -13.53 -17.19 10.42
CA VAL A 127 -12.32 -16.65 11.07
C VAL A 127 -12.73 -15.43 11.89
N LYS A 128 -12.68 -15.54 13.22
CA LYS A 128 -13.06 -14.49 14.18
C LYS A 128 -11.85 -13.72 14.73
N ASP A 129 -10.68 -14.32 14.63
CA ASP A 129 -9.42 -13.71 15.02
C ASP A 129 -8.24 -14.34 14.24
N LEU A 130 -7.27 -13.52 13.90
CA LEU A 130 -6.12 -13.91 13.08
C LEU A 130 -4.90 -13.06 13.42
N ASP A 131 -3.72 -13.57 13.09
CA ASP A 131 -2.50 -12.77 13.01
C ASP A 131 -2.26 -12.42 11.54
N LEU A 132 -2.45 -11.13 11.18
CA LEU A 132 -2.21 -10.63 9.84
C LEU A 132 -0.71 -10.44 9.65
N GLU A 133 -0.10 -11.15 8.70
CA GLU A 133 1.33 -11.09 8.47
C GLU A 133 1.70 -10.15 7.34
N GLU A 134 0.94 -10.18 6.25
CA GLU A 134 1.19 -9.35 5.09
C GLU A 134 -0.09 -9.08 4.31
N VAL A 135 -0.03 -8.06 3.45
CA VAL A 135 -0.94 -7.87 2.33
C VAL A 135 -0.13 -7.90 1.05
N SER A 136 -0.69 -8.43 -0.02
CA SER A 136 0.02 -8.54 -1.31
C SER A 136 -0.72 -7.84 -2.42
N ILE A 137 0.06 -7.13 -3.24
CA ILE A 137 -0.38 -6.67 -4.54
C ILE A 137 -0.16 -7.82 -5.52
N LEU A 138 -1.18 -8.20 -6.27
CA LEU A 138 -1.11 -9.29 -7.23
C LEU A 138 -0.96 -8.75 -8.65
N ASP A 139 -0.08 -9.36 -9.42
CA ASP A 139 0.01 -9.15 -10.85
C ASP A 139 -0.58 -10.35 -11.65
N ARG A 140 -0.70 -10.18 -12.96
CA ARG A 140 -1.30 -11.21 -13.85
C ARG A 140 -0.58 -12.57 -13.84
N THR A 141 0.64 -12.67 -13.33
CA THR A 141 1.35 -13.96 -13.21
C THR A 141 0.75 -14.84 -12.12
N ARG A 142 -0.03 -14.25 -11.21
CA ARG A 142 -0.75 -14.93 -10.14
C ARG A 142 -2.25 -15.05 -10.39
N THR A 143 -2.72 -14.68 -11.57
CA THR A 143 -4.10 -14.97 -11.96
C THR A 143 -4.27 -16.48 -12.00
N PRO A 144 -5.19 -17.09 -11.21
CA PRO A 144 -5.39 -18.52 -11.25
C PRO A 144 -5.77 -18.91 -12.68
N ALA A 145 -5.05 -19.87 -13.25
CA ALA A 145 -5.29 -20.40 -14.60
C ALA A 145 -6.70 -21.00 -14.74
N TYR A 146 -7.41 -21.15 -13.64
CA TYR A 146 -8.76 -21.68 -13.55
C TYR A 146 -9.65 -20.72 -12.76
N LYS A 147 -10.65 -20.14 -13.43
CA LYS A 147 -11.75 -19.43 -12.75
C LYS A 147 -12.37 -20.39 -11.71
N GLY A 148 -12.15 -20.10 -10.43
CA GLY A 148 -12.77 -20.81 -9.32
C GLY A 148 -11.88 -21.72 -8.47
N THR A 149 -10.57 -21.79 -8.70
CA THR A 149 -9.67 -22.57 -7.86
C THR A 149 -8.50 -21.70 -7.38
N LEU A 150 -8.48 -21.40 -6.09
CA LEU A 150 -7.30 -20.86 -5.41
C LEU A 150 -6.49 -22.05 -4.89
N ILE A 151 -5.27 -22.25 -5.38
CA ILE A 151 -4.33 -23.18 -4.76
C ILE A 151 -3.62 -22.40 -3.67
N MET A 152 -3.97 -22.70 -2.42
CA MET A 152 -3.27 -22.14 -1.26
C MET A 152 -1.93 -22.87 -1.11
N ALA A 153 -0.83 -22.17 -1.37
CA ALA A 153 0.47 -22.67 -0.96
C ALA A 153 0.63 -22.42 0.55
N ARG A 154 0.61 -23.49 1.35
CA ARG A 154 1.08 -23.42 2.73
C ARG A 154 2.60 -23.29 2.70
N ASP A 155 3.12 -22.22 3.27
CA ASP A 155 4.50 -22.17 3.72
C ASP A 155 4.66 -23.04 4.99
N ASP A 156 5.90 -23.46 5.30
CA ASP A 156 6.25 -24.32 6.46
C ASP A 156 5.81 -23.76 7.83
N LYS A 157 5.27 -22.55 7.87
CA LYS A 157 4.78 -21.85 9.06
C LYS A 157 3.26 -21.84 9.25
N ASN A 158 2.49 -22.62 8.51
CA ASN A 158 1.01 -22.63 8.55
C ASN A 158 0.35 -21.27 8.19
N ILE A 159 0.99 -20.43 7.40
CA ILE A 159 0.38 -19.20 6.90
C ILE A 159 -0.66 -19.58 5.86
N LEU A 160 -1.91 -19.19 6.10
CA LEU A 160 -2.98 -19.30 5.14
C LEU A 160 -3.01 -18.03 4.29
N LEU A 161 -2.99 -18.18 2.97
CA LEU A 161 -3.23 -17.07 2.06
C LEU A 161 -4.74 -16.87 1.95
N GLY A 162 -5.21 -15.66 2.22
CA GLY A 162 -6.63 -15.31 2.14
C GLY A 162 -7.20 -15.42 0.73
N ALA A 163 -8.50 -15.44 0.63
CA ALA A 163 -9.19 -15.47 -0.66
C ALA A 163 -8.88 -14.21 -1.47
N GLU A 164 -8.40 -14.39 -2.70
CA GLU A 164 -8.22 -13.28 -3.63
C GLU A 164 -9.59 -12.66 -3.94
N MET A 165 -9.72 -11.36 -3.73
CA MET A 165 -10.84 -10.61 -4.28
C MET A 165 -10.54 -10.32 -5.75
N GLU A 166 -11.27 -10.96 -6.66
CA GLU A 166 -11.30 -10.49 -8.05
C GLU A 166 -11.90 -9.08 -8.05
N VAL A 167 -11.07 -8.11 -8.35
CA VAL A 167 -11.54 -6.75 -8.58
C VAL A 167 -12.09 -6.71 -10.00
N GLU A 168 -13.41 -6.70 -10.13
CA GLU A 168 -14.09 -6.61 -11.44
C GLU A 168 -13.74 -5.30 -12.16
N ASN A 169 -13.35 -4.25 -11.40
CA ASN A 169 -12.99 -2.96 -11.93
C ASN A 169 -11.68 -2.46 -11.32
N VAL A 170 -10.65 -2.32 -12.15
CA VAL A 170 -9.40 -1.62 -11.83
C VAL A 170 -9.47 -0.25 -12.48
N ASP A 171 -9.61 0.80 -11.68
CA ASP A 171 -9.53 2.17 -12.16
C ASP A 171 -8.07 2.63 -12.11
N VAL A 172 -7.50 2.92 -13.28
CA VAL A 172 -6.10 3.37 -13.43
C VAL A 172 -6.11 4.80 -13.93
N GLN A 173 -5.50 5.70 -13.16
CA GLN A 173 -5.31 7.10 -13.53
C GLN A 173 -3.82 7.43 -13.53
N GLU A 174 -3.32 7.96 -14.63
CA GLU A 174 -1.97 8.50 -14.72
C GLU A 174 -2.04 10.04 -14.68
N ILE A 175 -1.46 10.62 -13.63
CA ILE A 175 -1.36 12.08 -13.52
C ILE A 175 -0.01 12.49 -14.09
N GLN A 176 -0.06 13.17 -15.24
CA GLN A 176 1.09 13.88 -15.77
C GLN A 176 1.23 15.19 -14.98
N GLU A 177 2.31 15.34 -14.24
CA GLU A 177 2.64 16.62 -13.67
C GLU A 177 2.84 17.63 -14.82
N PRO A 178 2.34 18.87 -14.70
CA PRO A 178 2.62 19.89 -15.69
C PRO A 178 4.14 19.99 -15.83
N LYS A 179 4.65 19.76 -17.04
CA LYS A 179 6.05 20.08 -17.34
C LYS A 179 6.21 21.56 -16.98
N GLU A 180 7.09 21.88 -16.05
CA GLU A 180 7.55 23.24 -15.88
C GLU A 180 8.07 23.67 -17.25
N GLU A 181 7.28 24.47 -17.94
CA GLU A 181 7.76 25.18 -19.13
C GLU A 181 8.83 26.15 -18.62
N THR A 182 10.08 25.76 -18.81
CA THR A 182 11.16 26.73 -18.73
C THR A 182 10.82 27.84 -19.73
N PRO A 183 10.67 29.11 -19.28
CA PRO A 183 10.35 30.18 -20.19
C PRO A 183 11.44 30.22 -21.25
N LYS A 184 11.03 30.03 -22.51
CA LYS A 184 11.90 30.30 -23.65
C LYS A 184 12.34 31.76 -23.53
N VAL A 185 13.58 31.97 -23.17
CA VAL A 185 14.22 33.28 -23.31
C VAL A 185 14.33 33.54 -24.81
N GLU A 186 13.41 34.32 -25.36
CA GLU A 186 13.63 34.95 -26.64
C GLU A 186 14.85 35.89 -26.48
N GLU A 187 15.97 35.54 -27.09
CA GLU A 187 17.10 36.45 -27.31
C GLU A 187 16.60 37.62 -28.14
N ARG A 188 16.19 38.69 -27.46
CA ARG A 188 16.12 40.00 -28.05
C ARG A 188 17.47 40.64 -27.83
N GLU A 189 18.25 40.80 -28.90
CA GLU A 189 19.41 41.70 -28.93
C GLU A 189 18.97 43.09 -28.44
N ALA A 190 19.42 43.50 -27.28
CA ALA A 190 19.25 44.85 -26.75
C ALA A 190 20.61 45.34 -26.27
N GLU A 191 20.98 46.49 -26.84
CA GLU A 191 22.18 47.27 -26.56
C GLU A 191 22.40 47.53 -25.05
N PRO A 192 23.63 47.70 -24.59
CA PRO A 192 23.99 47.83 -23.18
C PRO A 192 23.56 49.18 -22.61
N LYS A 193 22.46 49.26 -21.91
CA LYS A 193 22.16 50.36 -20.99
C LYS A 193 22.80 50.05 -19.64
N GLN A 194 23.78 50.87 -19.24
CA GLN A 194 24.33 50.91 -17.89
C GLN A 194 23.19 51.06 -16.88
N GLN A 195 22.95 50.06 -16.06
CA GLN A 195 22.11 50.16 -14.87
C GLN A 195 22.99 50.39 -13.65
N GLU A 196 22.78 51.53 -13.01
CA GLU A 196 23.29 51.88 -11.69
C GLU A 196 22.92 50.80 -10.67
N ILE A 197 23.93 50.23 -10.01
CA ILE A 197 23.77 49.30 -8.90
C ILE A 197 23.32 50.13 -7.68
N VAL A 198 22.04 50.11 -7.37
CA VAL A 198 21.52 50.60 -6.11
C VAL A 198 21.75 49.51 -5.05
N GLU A 199 22.84 49.67 -4.27
CA GLU A 199 23.06 48.87 -3.06
C GLU A 199 21.89 49.10 -2.09
N LYS A 200 21.03 48.13 -1.95
CA LYS A 200 20.06 48.09 -0.84
C LYS A 200 20.82 47.78 0.45
N ASN A 201 20.99 48.81 1.27
CA ASN A 201 21.52 48.70 2.61
C ASN A 201 20.54 47.84 3.45
N ILE A 202 20.85 46.56 3.66
CA ILE A 202 20.07 45.67 4.51
C ILE A 202 20.56 45.87 5.94
N ASP A 203 19.69 46.37 6.81
CA ASP A 203 19.97 46.55 8.23
C ASP A 203 19.93 45.21 8.97
N TYR A 204 21.10 44.71 9.36
CA TYR A 204 21.27 43.45 10.09
C TYR A 204 21.26 43.62 11.63
N SER A 205 21.05 44.84 12.15
CA SER A 205 21.16 45.13 13.59
C SER A 205 20.26 44.25 14.47
N LYS A 206 19.05 43.94 14.00
CA LYS A 206 18.14 43.01 14.71
C LYS A 206 18.62 41.55 14.74
N ALA A 207 19.32 41.12 13.71
CA ALA A 207 19.85 39.75 13.65
C ALA A 207 21.03 39.56 14.61
N GLU A 208 21.85 40.59 14.75
CA GLU A 208 22.99 40.60 15.69
C GLU A 208 22.53 40.63 17.15
N GLU A 209 21.44 41.33 17.46
CA GLU A 209 20.85 41.41 18.79
C GLU A 209 20.30 40.03 19.22
N ILE A 210 19.57 39.35 18.32
CA ILE A 210 19.06 37.98 18.56
C ILE A 210 20.20 36.97 18.74
N LEU A 211 21.25 37.05 17.94
CA LEU A 211 22.42 36.17 18.08
C LEU A 211 23.19 36.40 19.40
N LYS A 212 23.19 37.62 19.93
CA LYS A 212 23.76 37.91 21.24
C LYS A 212 22.96 37.30 22.37
N GLU A 213 21.64 37.45 22.34
CA GLU A 213 20.75 36.81 23.35
C GLU A 213 20.87 35.29 23.36
N ILE A 214 20.99 34.64 22.17
CA ILE A 214 21.18 33.20 22.06
C ILE A 214 22.52 32.75 22.66
N ARG A 215 23.59 33.50 22.49
CA ARG A 215 24.91 33.20 23.09
C ARG A 215 24.88 33.35 24.63
N GLU A 216 24.22 34.37 25.15
CA GLU A 216 24.05 34.58 26.57
C GLU A 216 23.24 33.45 27.22
N LEU A 217 22.19 32.95 26.55
CA LEU A 217 21.37 31.83 27.02
C LEU A 217 22.13 30.47 26.97
N LYS A 218 23.12 30.34 26.10
CA LYS A 218 23.94 29.12 26.01
C LYS A 218 25.17 29.12 26.91
N GLY A 219 25.45 30.22 27.61
CA GLY A 219 26.59 30.30 28.53
C GLY A 219 27.95 30.26 27.84
N GLU A 220 28.00 30.61 26.56
CA GLU A 220 29.23 30.74 25.80
C GLU A 220 29.73 32.19 25.90
N ASN A 221 30.76 32.42 26.76
CA ASN A 221 31.52 33.69 26.79
C ASN A 221 32.55 33.77 25.68
#